data_5c0bf8994c7cf2bd8a4bd32d8b59119d
#
_entry.id   5c0bf8994c7cf2bd8a4bd32d8b59119d
#
_cell.length_a   1.000
_cell.length_b   1.000
_cell.length_c   1.000
_cell.angle_alpha   90.00
_cell.angle_beta   90.00
_cell.angle_gamma   90.00
#
_symmetry.space_group_name_H-M   'P 1'
#
loop_
_entity.id
_entity.type
_entity.pdbx_description
1 polymer ?
#
loop_
_entity_poly.entity_id
_entity_poly.type
_entity_poly.pdbx_seq_one_letter_code
_entity_poly.pdbx_strand_id
1 'polypeptide(L)'
;HQEARRQRQMCIRDRIIGLLLGGLLPFLFSALSMTAVGRAAGSVVLEVRQQFKEKKGIMSGKEKPDYGKCVDILTKAAIKEMIIPSLLPVLSPVIIFFGVYSLTGSVNTAFQALGALLIGVIITGFFVAISMTAGGGAWDNAKKYIEDGNLGGKGSETHKASVTGDTLSLIHISEPTRLHCI
;
A
#
# COMPACT_ATOMS: atom_id res chain seq x y z
N HIS A 1 42.83 -21.79 6.59
CA HIS A 1 42.38 -21.17 5.31
C HIS A 1 41.01 -21.67 4.83
N GLN A 2 40.67 -22.95 5.00
CA GLN A 2 39.37 -23.51 4.59
C GLN A 2 38.22 -23.05 5.49
N GLU A 3 38.41 -22.94 6.79
CA GLU A 3 37.39 -22.42 7.73
C GLU A 3 37.08 -20.97 7.48
N ALA A 4 38.08 -20.14 7.24
CA ALA A 4 37.86 -18.71 6.89
C ALA A 4 37.10 -18.54 5.55
N ARG A 5 37.31 -19.43 4.58
CA ARG A 5 36.52 -19.43 3.33
C ARG A 5 35.08 -19.88 3.56
N ARG A 6 34.83 -20.91 4.39
CA ARG A 6 33.47 -21.35 4.73
C ARG A 6 32.69 -20.27 5.48
N GLN A 7 33.33 -19.61 6.45
CA GLN A 7 32.69 -18.49 7.18
C GLN A 7 32.35 -17.32 6.26
N ARG A 8 33.24 -16.93 5.33
CA ARG A 8 32.93 -15.89 4.33
C ARG A 8 31.75 -16.28 3.41
N GLN A 9 31.68 -17.52 2.96
CA GLN A 9 30.58 -17.99 2.11
C GLN A 9 29.25 -18.05 2.85
N MET A 10 29.23 -18.42 4.14
CA MET A 10 28.01 -18.37 4.95
C MET A 10 27.56 -16.93 5.18
N CYS A 11 28.45 -16.02 5.55
CA CYS A 11 28.10 -14.60 5.73
C CYS A 11 27.58 -13.94 4.46
N ILE A 12 28.07 -14.31 3.27
CA ILE A 12 27.57 -13.77 2.01
C ILE A 12 26.16 -14.28 1.72
N ARG A 13 25.88 -15.57 1.94
CA ARG A 13 24.53 -16.15 1.75
C ARG A 13 23.50 -15.48 2.63
N ASP A 14 23.80 -15.29 3.91
CA ASP A 14 22.87 -14.72 4.88
C ASP A 14 22.53 -13.26 4.56
N ARG A 15 23.52 -12.50 4.07
CA ARG A 15 23.33 -11.13 3.60
C ARG A 15 22.47 -11.08 2.34
N ILE A 16 22.68 -11.98 1.38
CA ILE A 16 21.85 -12.05 0.16
C ILE A 16 20.41 -12.41 0.51
N ILE A 17 20.20 -13.37 1.39
CA ILE A 17 18.86 -13.75 1.86
C ILE A 17 18.20 -12.56 2.56
N GLY A 18 18.89 -11.86 3.46
CA GLY A 18 18.39 -10.66 4.12
C GLY A 18 17.99 -9.59 3.11
N LEU A 19 18.84 -9.32 2.12
CA LEU A 19 18.59 -8.33 1.06
C LEU A 19 17.35 -8.67 0.22
N LEU A 20 17.21 -9.93 -0.20
CA LEU A 20 16.06 -10.38 -0.99
C LEU A 20 14.76 -10.32 -0.20
N LEU A 21 14.77 -10.76 1.05
CA LEU A 21 13.61 -10.67 1.94
C LEU A 21 13.25 -9.20 2.20
N GLY A 22 14.25 -8.33 2.43
CA GLY A 22 14.04 -6.88 2.56
C GLY A 22 13.42 -6.27 1.32
N GLY A 23 13.89 -6.64 0.13
CA GLY A 23 13.33 -6.19 -1.14
C GLY A 23 11.90 -6.63 -1.40
N LEU A 24 11.49 -7.77 -0.84
CA LEU A 24 10.12 -8.29 -0.97
C LEU A 24 9.12 -7.54 -0.07
N LEU A 25 9.55 -7.05 1.10
CA LEU A 25 8.66 -6.46 2.11
C LEU A 25 7.78 -5.29 1.62
N PRO A 26 8.30 -4.30 0.85
CA PRO A 26 7.46 -3.21 0.34
C PRO A 26 6.34 -3.69 -0.59
N PHE A 27 6.59 -4.69 -1.42
CA PHE A 27 5.55 -5.28 -2.29
C PHE A 27 4.50 -6.04 -1.48
N LEU A 28 4.92 -6.80 -0.48
CA LEU A 28 3.99 -7.52 0.39
C LEU A 28 3.13 -6.55 1.21
N PHE A 29 3.73 -5.49 1.76
CA PHE A 29 3.01 -4.42 2.44
C PHE A 29 1.98 -3.77 1.53
N SER A 30 2.37 -3.43 0.31
CA SER A 30 1.50 -2.83 -0.71
C SER A 30 0.30 -3.72 -1.05
N ALA A 31 0.56 -5.01 -1.28
CA ALA A 31 -0.49 -5.99 -1.59
C ALA A 31 -1.50 -6.16 -0.44
N LEU A 32 -1.02 -6.25 0.80
CA LEU A 32 -1.87 -6.33 1.99
C LEU A 32 -2.70 -5.05 2.18
N SER A 33 -2.08 -3.89 1.98
CA SER A 33 -2.76 -2.60 2.09
C SER A 33 -3.86 -2.44 1.04
N MET A 34 -3.62 -2.83 -0.22
CA MET A 34 -4.64 -2.82 -1.27
C MET A 34 -5.85 -3.68 -0.91
N THR A 35 -5.61 -4.89 -0.41
CA THR A 35 -6.67 -5.79 0.00
C THR A 35 -7.48 -5.22 1.18
N ALA A 36 -6.79 -4.61 2.14
CA ALA A 36 -7.39 -3.96 3.31
C ALA A 36 -8.30 -2.80 2.90
N VAL A 37 -7.82 -1.91 2.01
CA VAL A 37 -8.61 -0.77 1.49
C VAL A 37 -9.83 -1.26 0.70
N GLY A 38 -9.68 -2.31 -0.12
CA GLY A 38 -10.78 -2.91 -0.85
C GLY A 38 -11.91 -3.40 0.07
N ARG A 39 -11.56 -4.04 1.20
CA ARG A 39 -12.55 -4.48 2.20
C ARG A 39 -13.22 -3.30 2.91
N ALA A 40 -12.44 -2.29 3.32
CA ALA A 40 -12.97 -1.10 3.96
C ALA A 40 -13.93 -0.33 3.03
N ALA A 41 -13.56 -0.15 1.76
CA ALA A 41 -14.41 0.49 0.76
C ALA A 41 -15.71 -0.27 0.53
N GLY A 42 -15.68 -1.60 0.52
CA GLY A 42 -16.86 -2.45 0.40
C GLY A 42 -17.93 -2.16 1.47
N SER A 43 -17.52 -1.95 2.72
CA SER A 43 -18.44 -1.64 3.82
C SER A 43 -19.15 -0.29 3.63
N VAL A 44 -18.42 0.71 3.13
CA VAL A 44 -18.98 2.04 2.83
C VAL A 44 -19.97 1.98 1.67
N VAL A 45 -19.68 1.21 0.63
CA VAL A 45 -20.59 1.01 -0.51
C VAL A 45 -21.92 0.40 -0.07
N LEU A 46 -21.88 -0.57 0.85
CA LEU A 46 -23.10 -1.18 1.39
C LEU A 46 -23.94 -0.16 2.17
N GLU A 47 -23.32 0.66 3.02
CA GLU A 47 -24.00 1.71 3.76
C GLU A 47 -24.62 2.77 2.83
N VAL A 48 -23.86 3.24 1.83
CA VAL A 48 -24.36 4.20 0.85
C VAL A 48 -25.57 3.64 0.10
N ARG A 49 -25.50 2.38 -0.35
CA ARG A 49 -26.64 1.72 -1.01
C ARG A 49 -27.86 1.59 -0.10
N GLN A 50 -27.64 1.36 1.19
CA GLN A 50 -28.72 1.31 2.17
C GLN A 50 -29.37 2.67 2.35
N GLN A 51 -28.57 3.75 2.49
CA GLN A 51 -29.10 5.12 2.60
C GLN A 51 -29.93 5.53 1.38
N PHE A 52 -29.52 5.15 0.17
CA PHE A 52 -30.30 5.38 -1.05
C PHE A 52 -31.64 4.62 -1.08
N LYS A 53 -31.71 3.44 -0.47
CA LYS A 53 -32.96 2.68 -0.36
C LYS A 53 -33.91 3.28 0.68
N GLU A 54 -33.39 3.72 1.81
CA GLU A 54 -34.17 4.27 2.93
C GLU A 54 -34.64 5.70 2.65
N LYS A 55 -33.75 6.53 2.07
CA LYS A 55 -33.99 7.96 1.81
C LYS A 55 -34.10 8.23 0.31
N LYS A 56 -35.29 8.04 -0.24
CA LYS A 56 -35.56 8.27 -1.67
C LYS A 56 -35.40 9.73 -2.10
N GLY A 57 -35.39 10.66 -1.14
CA GLY A 57 -35.21 12.11 -1.38
C GLY A 57 -33.78 12.54 -1.67
N ILE A 58 -32.77 11.68 -1.45
CA ILE A 58 -31.35 12.01 -1.70
C ILE A 58 -31.13 12.32 -3.19
N MET A 59 -31.65 11.51 -4.10
CA MET A 59 -31.48 11.70 -5.55
C MET A 59 -32.17 12.98 -6.08
N SER A 60 -33.21 13.46 -5.41
CA SER A 60 -33.92 14.70 -5.75
C SER A 60 -33.37 15.93 -5.01
N GLY A 61 -32.32 15.78 -4.17
CA GLY A 61 -31.73 16.87 -3.39
C GLY A 61 -32.58 17.35 -2.20
N LYS A 62 -33.72 16.71 -1.91
CA LYS A 62 -34.63 17.09 -0.81
C LYS A 62 -34.14 16.62 0.56
N GLU A 63 -33.36 15.54 0.61
CA GLU A 63 -32.79 14.98 1.83
C GLU A 63 -31.28 14.90 1.71
N LYS A 64 -30.58 15.19 2.81
CA LYS A 64 -29.12 15.10 2.87
C LYS A 64 -28.70 13.68 3.27
N PRO A 65 -27.67 13.09 2.62
CA PRO A 65 -27.06 11.83 3.06
C PRO A 65 -26.42 11.98 4.43
N ASP A 66 -26.34 10.89 5.18
CA ASP A 66 -25.62 10.85 6.45
C ASP A 66 -24.14 10.58 6.20
N TYR A 67 -23.40 11.65 5.97
CA TYR A 67 -21.94 11.57 5.78
C TYR A 67 -21.23 11.14 7.05
N GLY A 68 -21.73 11.53 8.24
CA GLY A 68 -21.11 11.20 9.52
C GLY A 68 -21.03 9.69 9.75
N LYS A 69 -22.13 8.99 9.44
CA LYS A 69 -22.18 7.53 9.53
C LYS A 69 -21.22 6.84 8.57
N CYS A 70 -21.11 7.32 7.33
CA CYS A 70 -20.16 6.79 6.35
C CYS A 70 -18.70 6.97 6.79
N VAL A 71 -18.36 8.15 7.34
CA VAL A 71 -17.02 8.45 7.85
C VAL A 71 -16.69 7.59 9.07
N ASP A 72 -17.63 7.39 10.00
CA ASP A 72 -17.43 6.55 11.18
C ASP A 72 -17.17 5.08 10.80
N ILE A 73 -17.96 4.53 9.88
CA ILE A 73 -17.77 3.18 9.36
C ILE A 73 -16.40 3.04 8.68
N LEU A 74 -16.05 4.01 7.82
CA LEU A 74 -14.76 4.00 7.12
C LEU A 74 -13.58 4.06 8.10
N THR A 75 -13.64 4.94 9.08
CA THR A 75 -12.58 5.11 10.08
C THR A 75 -12.39 3.86 10.92
N LYS A 76 -13.48 3.26 11.40
CA LYS A 76 -13.42 2.00 12.16
C LYS A 76 -12.88 0.85 11.34
N ALA A 77 -13.33 0.72 10.09
CA ALA A 77 -12.83 -0.30 9.18
C ALA A 77 -11.35 -0.08 8.86
N ALA A 78 -10.93 1.14 8.56
CA ALA A 78 -9.56 1.49 8.26
C ALA A 78 -8.61 1.16 9.42
N ILE A 79 -8.95 1.54 10.66
CA ILE A 79 -8.12 1.22 11.84
C ILE A 79 -7.97 -0.29 11.99
N LYS A 80 -9.05 -1.05 11.86
CA LYS A 80 -9.02 -2.51 11.99
C LYS A 80 -8.19 -3.18 10.90
N GLU A 81 -8.35 -2.77 9.66
CA GLU A 81 -7.67 -3.36 8.51
C GLU A 81 -6.18 -2.98 8.43
N MET A 82 -5.77 -1.85 9.02
CA MET A 82 -4.37 -1.40 9.03
C MET A 82 -3.49 -2.12 10.05
N ILE A 83 -4.07 -2.86 11.01
CA ILE A 83 -3.29 -3.57 12.05
C ILE A 83 -2.33 -4.58 11.42
N ILE A 84 -2.80 -5.42 10.49
CA ILE A 84 -2.00 -6.46 9.87
C ILE A 84 -0.86 -5.89 9.00
N PRO A 85 -1.12 -4.95 8.06
CA PRO A 85 -0.05 -4.33 7.30
C PRO A 85 1.00 -3.61 8.16
N SER A 86 0.58 -2.89 9.22
CA SER A 86 1.52 -2.15 10.08
C SER A 86 2.39 -3.06 10.93
N LEU A 87 1.93 -4.26 11.26
CA LEU A 87 2.70 -5.23 12.04
C LEU A 87 3.87 -5.81 11.23
N LEU A 88 3.74 -5.87 9.90
CA LEU A 88 4.74 -6.46 9.01
C LEU A 88 6.12 -5.77 9.10
N PRO A 89 6.24 -4.42 8.94
CA PRO A 89 7.53 -3.76 9.04
C PRO A 89 8.14 -3.81 10.46
N VAL A 90 7.30 -3.94 11.49
CA VAL A 90 7.78 -4.01 12.89
C VAL A 90 8.29 -5.41 13.22
N LEU A 91 7.58 -6.45 12.80
CA LEU A 91 7.95 -7.83 13.12
C LEU A 91 9.06 -8.38 12.22
N SER A 92 9.16 -7.94 10.98
CA SER A 92 10.14 -8.50 10.03
C SER A 92 11.59 -8.40 10.50
N PRO A 93 12.10 -7.28 11.04
CA PRO A 93 13.46 -7.21 11.59
C PRO A 93 13.67 -8.16 12.76
N VAL A 94 12.66 -8.29 13.64
CA VAL A 94 12.71 -9.16 14.81
C VAL A 94 12.77 -10.63 14.38
N ILE A 95 11.89 -11.03 13.45
CA ILE A 95 11.84 -12.41 12.94
C ILE A 95 13.16 -12.78 12.25
N ILE A 96 13.70 -11.90 11.42
CA ILE A 96 14.96 -12.15 10.71
C ILE A 96 16.14 -12.25 11.69
N PHE A 97 16.21 -11.32 12.66
CA PHE A 97 17.28 -11.35 13.65
C PHE A 97 17.29 -12.66 14.46
N PHE A 98 16.16 -13.01 15.06
CA PHE A 98 16.06 -14.22 15.87
C PHE A 98 16.12 -15.50 15.01
N GLY A 99 15.57 -15.50 13.80
CA GLY A 99 15.65 -16.61 12.87
C GLY A 99 17.09 -16.93 12.47
N VAL A 100 17.85 -15.92 12.05
CA VAL A 100 19.26 -16.12 11.69
C VAL A 100 20.10 -16.45 12.92
N TYR A 101 19.84 -15.84 14.06
CA TYR A 101 20.53 -16.16 15.30
C TYR A 101 20.32 -17.62 15.74
N SER A 102 19.10 -18.14 15.65
CA SER A 102 18.80 -19.53 16.01
C SER A 102 19.45 -20.56 15.08
N LEU A 103 19.63 -20.21 13.80
CA LEU A 103 20.25 -21.07 12.80
C LEU A 103 21.78 -21.05 12.83
N THR A 104 22.38 -19.90 13.11
CA THR A 104 23.84 -19.70 13.02
C THR A 104 24.54 -19.66 14.37
N GLY A 105 23.81 -19.42 15.46
CA GLY A 105 24.36 -19.22 16.80
C GLY A 105 25.24 -17.96 16.94
N SER A 106 25.32 -17.10 15.90
CA SER A 106 26.20 -15.94 15.85
C SER A 106 25.40 -14.63 15.79
N VAL A 107 25.58 -13.80 16.80
CA VAL A 107 24.97 -12.46 16.89
C VAL A 107 25.45 -11.56 15.75
N ASN A 108 26.73 -11.65 15.39
CA ASN A 108 27.30 -10.85 14.31
C ASN A 108 26.67 -11.18 12.94
N THR A 109 26.39 -12.43 12.67
CA THR A 109 25.72 -12.87 11.44
C THR A 109 24.27 -12.40 11.40
N ALA A 110 23.58 -12.46 12.53
CA ALA A 110 22.21 -11.93 12.66
C ALA A 110 22.14 -10.42 12.39
N PHE A 111 23.07 -9.64 12.94
CA PHE A 111 23.12 -8.20 12.64
C PHE A 111 23.48 -7.89 11.19
N GLN A 112 24.32 -8.69 10.57
CA GLN A 112 24.65 -8.53 9.15
C GLN A 112 23.46 -8.82 8.23
N ALA A 113 22.69 -9.87 8.54
CA ALA A 113 21.46 -10.18 7.82
C ALA A 113 20.39 -9.11 8.03
N LEU A 114 20.27 -8.58 9.25
CA LEU A 114 19.38 -7.46 9.57
C LEU A 114 19.76 -6.19 8.79
N GLY A 115 21.05 -5.83 8.76
CA GLY A 115 21.55 -4.68 7.98
C GLY A 115 21.24 -4.85 6.49
N ALA A 116 21.42 -6.04 5.94
CA ALA A 116 21.09 -6.34 4.56
C ALA A 116 19.59 -6.26 4.28
N LEU A 117 18.74 -6.73 5.19
CA LEU A 117 17.29 -6.58 5.13
C LEU A 117 16.89 -5.10 5.04
N LEU A 118 17.43 -4.26 5.94
CA LEU A 118 17.10 -2.83 5.98
C LEU A 118 17.51 -2.12 4.69
N ILE A 119 18.69 -2.44 4.15
CA ILE A 119 19.14 -1.90 2.85
C ILE A 119 18.18 -2.34 1.73
N GLY A 120 17.77 -3.59 1.70
CA GLY A 120 16.79 -4.11 0.74
C GLY A 120 15.47 -3.36 0.81
N VAL A 121 14.93 -3.15 2.02
CA VAL A 121 13.69 -2.38 2.24
C VAL A 121 13.84 -0.94 1.76
N ILE A 122 14.95 -0.27 2.07
CA ILE A 122 15.17 1.13 1.69
C ILE A 122 15.23 1.26 0.17
N ILE A 123 16.03 0.44 -0.50
CA ILE A 123 16.19 0.52 -1.96
C ILE A 123 14.86 0.24 -2.66
N THR A 124 14.24 -0.89 -2.36
CA THR A 124 12.99 -1.28 -3.02
C THR A 124 11.85 -0.35 -2.65
N GLY A 125 11.74 0.05 -1.38
CA GLY A 125 10.72 0.99 -0.90
C GLY A 125 10.84 2.36 -1.57
N PHE A 126 12.05 2.84 -1.79
CA PHE A 126 12.28 4.10 -2.51
C PHE A 126 11.79 4.05 -3.96
N PHE A 127 12.14 2.99 -4.71
CA PHE A 127 11.65 2.83 -6.07
C PHE A 127 10.14 2.62 -6.16
N VAL A 128 9.56 1.85 -5.24
CA VAL A 128 8.11 1.66 -5.14
C VAL A 128 7.42 2.99 -4.85
N ALA A 129 7.93 3.79 -3.91
CA ALA A 129 7.37 5.10 -3.59
C ALA A 129 7.39 6.05 -4.79
N ILE A 130 8.51 6.14 -5.52
CA ILE A 130 8.59 6.96 -6.74
C ILE A 130 7.60 6.46 -7.79
N SER A 131 7.54 5.15 -8.03
CA SER A 131 6.62 4.55 -9.00
C SER A 131 5.16 4.87 -8.67
N MET A 132 4.79 4.79 -7.40
CA MET A 132 3.43 5.09 -6.93
C MET A 132 3.10 6.57 -7.08
N THR A 133 3.97 7.47 -6.64
CA THR A 133 3.72 8.92 -6.72
C THR A 133 3.68 9.42 -8.17
N ALA A 134 4.63 9.04 -8.99
CA ALA A 134 4.67 9.44 -10.40
C ALA A 134 3.53 8.79 -11.21
N GLY A 135 3.31 7.47 -11.02
CA GLY A 135 2.23 6.75 -11.72
C GLY A 135 0.85 7.22 -11.31
N GLY A 136 0.62 7.46 -10.01
CA GLY A 136 -0.64 7.96 -9.52
C GLY A 136 -0.98 9.36 -10.01
N GLY A 137 -0.01 10.27 -10.01
CA GLY A 137 -0.18 11.60 -10.57
C GLY A 137 -0.49 11.58 -12.07
N ALA A 138 0.12 10.64 -12.81
CA ALA A 138 -0.16 10.46 -14.23
C ALA A 138 -1.60 10.00 -14.48
N TRP A 139 -2.11 9.06 -13.69
CA TRP A 139 -3.51 8.59 -13.81
C TRP A 139 -4.53 9.67 -13.46
N ASP A 140 -4.31 10.45 -12.39
CA ASP A 140 -5.20 11.57 -12.02
C ASP A 140 -5.22 12.64 -13.11
N ASN A 141 -4.06 12.99 -13.68
CA ASN A 141 -3.98 13.92 -14.79
C ASN A 141 -4.65 13.38 -16.06
N ALA A 142 -4.47 12.10 -16.38
CA ALA A 142 -5.13 11.47 -17.53
C ALA A 142 -6.66 11.48 -17.36
N LYS A 143 -7.17 11.19 -16.17
CA LYS A 143 -8.60 11.28 -15.86
C LYS A 143 -9.13 12.69 -16.04
N LYS A 144 -8.46 13.70 -15.49
CA LYS A 144 -8.86 15.11 -15.65
C LYS A 144 -8.86 15.53 -17.12
N TYR A 145 -7.84 15.17 -17.89
CA TYR A 145 -7.77 15.45 -19.32
C TYR A 145 -8.97 14.87 -20.08
N ILE A 146 -9.43 13.67 -19.73
CA ILE A 146 -10.63 13.07 -20.33
C ILE A 146 -11.90 13.81 -19.86
N GLU A 147 -11.98 14.18 -18.59
CA GLU A 147 -13.12 14.91 -18.01
C GLU A 147 -13.30 16.30 -18.66
N ASP A 148 -12.22 16.93 -19.12
CA ASP A 148 -12.22 18.21 -19.85
C ASP A 148 -12.79 18.11 -21.29
N GLY A 149 -13.27 16.91 -21.70
CA GLY A 149 -13.93 16.68 -22.97
C GLY A 149 -13.07 15.98 -24.04
N ASN A 150 -11.82 15.63 -23.72
CA ASN A 150 -10.96 14.89 -24.64
C ASN A 150 -11.30 13.40 -24.64
N LEU A 151 -10.97 12.69 -25.73
CA LEU A 151 -11.11 11.22 -25.85
C LEU A 151 -12.50 10.67 -25.50
N GLY A 152 -13.56 11.43 -25.77
CA GLY A 152 -14.95 11.03 -25.53
C GLY A 152 -15.59 11.62 -24.28
N GLY A 153 -14.85 12.34 -23.45
CA GLY A 153 -15.36 13.09 -22.31
C GLY A 153 -15.86 12.23 -21.15
N LYS A 154 -16.52 12.90 -20.22
CA LYS A 154 -17.04 12.29 -18.99
C LYS A 154 -18.13 11.25 -19.27
N GLY A 155 -18.01 10.05 -18.73
CA GLY A 155 -18.96 8.95 -18.93
C GLY A 155 -18.61 7.98 -20.08
N SER A 156 -17.58 8.28 -20.90
CA SER A 156 -17.07 7.38 -21.93
C SER A 156 -16.41 6.12 -21.36
N GLU A 157 -16.20 5.11 -22.18
CA GLU A 157 -15.44 3.91 -21.77
C GLU A 157 -14.00 4.26 -21.38
N THR A 158 -13.39 5.24 -22.07
CA THR A 158 -12.07 5.77 -21.74
C THR A 158 -12.06 6.43 -20.36
N HIS A 159 -13.12 7.19 -20.03
CA HIS A 159 -13.28 7.78 -18.69
C HIS A 159 -13.40 6.69 -17.61
N LYS A 160 -14.20 5.65 -17.83
CA LYS A 160 -14.34 4.53 -16.87
C LYS A 160 -13.00 3.82 -16.63
N ALA A 161 -12.24 3.58 -17.69
CA ALA A 161 -10.91 2.96 -17.58
C ALA A 161 -9.93 3.87 -16.80
N SER A 162 -9.93 5.18 -17.07
CA SER A 162 -9.07 6.13 -16.36
C SER A 162 -9.45 6.28 -14.89
N VAL A 163 -10.74 6.26 -14.54
CA VAL A 163 -11.21 6.25 -13.15
C VAL A 163 -10.76 5.00 -12.41
N THR A 164 -10.79 3.83 -13.07
CA THR A 164 -10.29 2.59 -12.48
C THR A 164 -8.78 2.69 -12.21
N GLY A 165 -8.00 3.16 -13.17
CA GLY A 165 -6.55 3.35 -13.03
C GLY A 165 -6.19 4.37 -11.95
N ASP A 166 -6.89 5.50 -11.92
CA ASP A 166 -6.73 6.53 -10.89
C ASP A 166 -7.07 6.00 -9.49
N THR A 167 -8.19 5.29 -9.33
CA THR A 167 -8.59 4.70 -8.05
C THR A 167 -7.57 3.69 -7.55
N LEU A 168 -7.06 2.81 -8.41
CA LEU A 168 -6.03 1.84 -8.04
C LEU A 168 -4.71 2.53 -7.66
N SER A 169 -4.36 3.63 -8.33
CA SER A 169 -3.16 4.39 -8.01
C SER A 169 -3.31 5.21 -6.72
N LEU A 170 -4.49 5.78 -6.46
CA LEU A 170 -4.79 6.54 -5.23
C LEU A 170 -4.73 5.71 -3.96
N ILE A 171 -5.00 4.41 -4.02
CA ILE A 171 -4.81 3.48 -2.89
C ILE A 171 -3.34 3.49 -2.43
N HIS A 172 -2.41 3.81 -3.32
CA HIS A 172 -0.98 3.85 -3.06
C HIS A 172 -0.46 5.25 -2.69
N ILE A 173 -1.23 6.30 -2.97
CA ILE A 173 -0.84 7.70 -2.67
C ILE A 173 -1.55 8.12 -1.39
N SER A 174 -0.81 8.14 -0.28
CA SER A 174 -1.27 8.83 0.92
C SER A 174 -1.45 10.33 0.63
N GLU A 175 -2.56 10.87 1.01
CA GLU A 175 -3.16 12.17 0.70
C GLU A 175 -2.40 13.51 0.87
N PRO A 176 -1.11 13.65 1.23
CA PRO A 176 -0.53 14.99 1.42
C PRO A 176 -0.41 15.83 0.14
N THR A 177 -0.52 15.24 -1.03
CA THR A 177 -0.28 15.93 -2.31
C THR A 177 -1.49 16.61 -2.93
N ARG A 178 -2.70 16.42 -2.40
CA ARG A 178 -3.91 17.07 -2.92
C ARG A 178 -4.01 18.56 -2.60
N LEU A 179 -3.22 19.07 -1.66
CA LEU A 179 -3.31 20.46 -1.19
C LEU A 179 -2.50 21.49 -2.00
N HIS A 180 -1.74 21.07 -3.01
CA HIS A 180 -0.87 21.97 -3.78
C HIS A 180 -1.26 22.16 -5.24
N CYS A 181 -2.43 21.71 -5.66
CA CYS A 181 -2.93 21.93 -7.03
C CYS A 181 -4.32 22.61 -7.03
N ILE A 182 -4.47 23.68 -6.24
CA ILE A 182 -5.54 24.68 -6.40
C ILE A 182 -4.88 26.02 -6.64
#